data_2b13dfd4f22a3afde482f2525dbbd0ec
#
_entry.id   2b13dfd4f22a3afde482f2525dbbd0ec
#
_cell.length_a   1.000
_cell.length_b   1.000
_cell.length_c   1.000
_cell.angle_alpha   90.00
_cell.angle_beta   90.00
_cell.angle_gamma   90.00
#
_symmetry.space_group_name_H-M   'P 1'
#
loop_
_entity.id
_entity.type
_entity.pdbx_description
1 polymer ?
#
loop_
_entity_poly.entity_id
_entity_poly.type
_entity_poly.pdbx_seq_one_letter_code
_entity_poly.pdbx_strand_id
1 'polypeptide(L)'
;MSSKIKTKRERVKFASDNVAGACPEVLDAIIKANEGDSTPYGNDEWSTNLQNKFSEIFEKDVIVYPTASGTAANALALSAMTPVFGSIYCHKHSHINTDECGAPEFYTGGAKLVPLNGINGKFTPEELSENIGGVGIVHHTQPSVVSITQLCETGEVYQLDEIAAISETTHNHNLKMHMDGARFANALVSLGATPAEMTWKSGIDVLSFGATKNGCIAAEAIIFFKPELVGNLPFLMKRSGHLLSKMRFVSAQLEAYISNDVWLRNAKHANKMGKKLSEGLNSNQNIELAYPTEANEVFAKFPKPIIEHLNSEGYKMNQEELDGKAVRLVAAWNTQESDVNQLLEIISQKN
;
A
#
# COMPACT_ATOMS: atom_id res chain seq x y z
N MET A 1 16.04 -41.85 24.41
CA MET A 1 16.43 -40.43 24.63
C MET A 1 16.03 -39.62 23.39
N SER A 2 14.91 -38.94 23.46
CA SER A 2 14.43 -38.09 22.35
C SER A 2 15.19 -36.78 22.43
N SER A 3 16.11 -36.54 21.49
CA SER A 3 16.73 -35.23 21.32
C SER A 3 15.64 -34.25 20.84
N LYS A 4 15.12 -33.42 21.74
CA LYS A 4 14.33 -32.25 21.35
C LYS A 4 15.21 -31.38 20.47
N ILE A 5 15.05 -31.48 19.15
CA ILE A 5 15.52 -30.49 18.21
C ILE A 5 14.87 -29.18 18.65
N LYS A 6 15.65 -28.31 19.30
CA LYS A 6 15.21 -26.90 19.54
C LYS A 6 15.15 -26.27 18.15
N THR A 7 13.98 -26.29 17.55
CA THR A 7 13.74 -25.43 16.38
C THR A 7 14.01 -24.00 16.80
N LYS A 8 15.00 -23.35 16.20
CA LYS A 8 15.25 -21.91 16.37
C LYS A 8 13.93 -21.19 16.08
N ARG A 9 13.51 -20.29 16.97
CA ARG A 9 12.28 -19.52 16.78
C ARG A 9 12.39 -18.76 15.46
N GLU A 10 11.38 -18.88 14.59
CA GLU A 10 11.36 -18.18 13.31
C GLU A 10 11.54 -16.66 13.52
N ARG A 11 12.45 -16.06 12.75
CA ARG A 11 12.69 -14.63 12.73
C ARG A 11 11.94 -14.04 11.54
N VAL A 12 10.74 -13.56 11.78
CA VAL A 12 9.89 -12.96 10.75
C VAL A 12 10.22 -11.51 10.42
N LYS A 13 11.17 -10.91 11.15
CA LYS A 13 11.65 -9.54 10.87
C LYS A 13 12.14 -9.47 9.42
N PHE A 14 11.86 -8.36 8.78
CA PHE A 14 12.12 -8.08 7.36
C PHE A 14 11.30 -8.89 6.35
N ALA A 15 10.44 -9.82 6.75
CA ALA A 15 9.58 -10.54 5.82
C ALA A 15 8.46 -9.64 5.24
N SER A 16 7.94 -8.74 6.05
CA SER A 16 6.91 -7.75 5.67
C SER A 16 6.77 -6.71 6.77
N ASP A 17 6.32 -5.51 6.44
CA ASP A 17 5.87 -4.51 7.42
C ASP A 17 4.58 -4.93 8.17
N ASN A 18 3.82 -5.88 7.62
CA ASN A 18 2.68 -6.51 8.30
C ASN A 18 3.05 -7.36 9.53
N VAL A 19 4.35 -7.66 9.77
CA VAL A 19 4.78 -8.40 10.96
C VAL A 19 4.89 -7.53 12.20
N ALA A 20 4.89 -6.20 12.03
CA ALA A 20 4.92 -5.24 13.13
C ALA A 20 3.54 -5.17 13.82
N GLY A 21 3.55 -4.93 15.12
CA GLY A 21 2.33 -4.60 15.87
C GLY A 21 1.90 -3.15 15.64
N ALA A 22 0.82 -2.74 16.33
CA ALA A 22 0.38 -1.35 16.31
C ALA A 22 1.27 -0.45 17.15
N CYS A 23 1.35 0.84 16.76
CA CYS A 23 2.06 1.83 17.55
C CYS A 23 1.27 2.23 18.82
N PRO A 24 1.95 2.73 19.87
CA PRO A 24 1.30 3.05 21.14
C PRO A 24 0.13 4.01 21.00
N GLU A 25 0.24 5.04 20.16
CA GLU A 25 -0.80 6.05 19.96
C GLU A 25 -2.09 5.44 19.41
N VAL A 26 -1.97 4.43 18.53
CA VAL A 26 -3.12 3.69 17.98
C VAL A 26 -3.76 2.82 19.07
N LEU A 27 -2.97 2.13 19.89
CA LEU A 27 -3.50 1.32 21.00
C LEU A 27 -4.23 2.18 22.02
N ASP A 28 -3.69 3.33 22.39
CA ASP A 28 -4.32 4.29 23.30
C ASP A 28 -5.64 4.82 22.73
N ALA A 29 -5.70 5.09 21.42
CA ALA A 29 -6.92 5.53 20.76
C ALA A 29 -8.02 4.45 20.78
N ILE A 30 -7.66 3.18 20.58
CA ILE A 30 -8.60 2.06 20.68
C ILE A 30 -9.18 1.96 22.10
N ILE A 31 -8.34 2.11 23.13
CA ILE A 31 -8.77 2.09 24.54
C ILE A 31 -9.76 3.23 24.79
N LYS A 32 -9.46 4.45 24.35
CA LYS A 32 -10.36 5.60 24.46
C LYS A 32 -11.67 5.39 23.69
N ALA A 33 -11.62 4.87 22.47
CA ALA A 33 -12.81 4.58 21.67
C ALA A 33 -13.71 3.48 22.28
N ASN A 34 -13.18 2.71 23.24
CA ASN A 34 -13.95 1.70 23.97
C ASN A 34 -14.73 2.28 25.16
N GLU A 35 -14.52 3.53 25.51
CA GLU A 35 -15.25 4.19 26.61
C GLU A 35 -16.64 4.62 26.14
N GLY A 36 -17.64 4.37 26.99
CA GLY A 36 -19.03 4.77 26.78
C GLY A 36 -19.70 4.17 25.52
N ASP A 37 -20.86 4.73 25.22
CA ASP A 37 -21.68 4.34 24.06
C ASP A 37 -21.49 5.34 22.91
N SER A 38 -21.61 4.84 21.67
CA SER A 38 -21.47 5.67 20.47
C SER A 38 -22.37 5.16 19.35
N THR A 39 -22.79 6.07 18.49
CA THR A 39 -23.65 5.75 17.34
C THR A 39 -22.95 4.77 16.40
N PRO A 40 -23.62 3.70 15.94
CA PRO A 40 -22.99 2.68 15.11
C PRO A 40 -22.84 3.11 13.63
N TYR A 41 -22.11 2.27 12.88
CA TYR A 41 -21.98 2.31 11.41
C TYR A 41 -21.37 3.60 10.86
N GLY A 42 -20.39 4.19 11.57
CA GLY A 42 -19.67 5.38 11.10
C GLY A 42 -20.40 6.70 11.35
N ASN A 43 -21.49 6.68 12.11
CA ASN A 43 -22.19 7.91 12.54
C ASN A 43 -21.72 8.38 13.93
N ASP A 44 -20.54 7.96 14.34
CA ASP A 44 -19.90 8.28 15.61
C ASP A 44 -18.99 9.51 15.49
N GLU A 45 -18.62 10.04 16.65
CA GLU A 45 -17.74 11.22 16.73
C GLU A 45 -16.36 10.96 16.11
N TRP A 46 -15.78 9.78 16.32
CA TRP A 46 -14.49 9.42 15.76
C TRP A 46 -14.48 9.46 14.23
N SER A 47 -15.55 8.93 13.61
CA SER A 47 -15.69 8.95 12.15
C SER A 47 -15.90 10.36 11.61
N THR A 48 -16.62 11.22 12.34
CA THR A 48 -16.82 12.63 11.98
C THR A 48 -15.52 13.42 12.09
N ASN A 49 -14.77 13.24 13.17
CA ASN A 49 -13.48 13.89 13.36
C ASN A 49 -12.46 13.46 12.31
N LEU A 50 -12.45 12.18 11.97
CA LEU A 50 -11.58 11.62 10.93
C LEU A 50 -11.84 12.29 9.57
N GLN A 51 -13.11 12.49 9.20
CA GLN A 51 -13.50 13.20 7.98
C GLN A 51 -12.90 14.60 7.92
N ASN A 52 -12.99 15.37 9.01
CA ASN A 52 -12.43 16.71 9.10
C ASN A 52 -10.91 16.72 9.00
N LYS A 53 -10.23 15.83 9.74
CA LYS A 53 -8.77 15.74 9.73
C LYS A 53 -8.19 15.37 8.36
N PHE A 54 -8.83 14.46 7.63
CA PHE A 54 -8.38 14.17 6.27
C PHE A 54 -8.59 15.36 5.34
N SER A 55 -9.69 16.13 5.50
CA SER A 55 -9.90 17.34 4.72
C SER A 55 -8.81 18.40 4.99
N GLU A 56 -8.36 18.53 6.26
CA GLU A 56 -7.24 19.41 6.61
C GLU A 56 -5.93 18.94 5.97
N ILE A 57 -5.60 17.62 6.09
CA ILE A 57 -4.36 17.03 5.58
C ILE A 57 -4.26 17.16 4.06
N PHE A 58 -5.36 16.95 3.36
CA PHE A 58 -5.40 17.05 1.90
C PHE A 58 -5.68 18.46 1.38
N GLU A 59 -5.81 19.47 2.24
CA GLU A 59 -6.08 20.86 1.85
C GLU A 59 -7.35 20.99 0.96
N LYS A 60 -8.32 20.11 1.15
CA LYS A 60 -9.53 20.02 0.33
C LYS A 60 -10.60 19.21 1.07
N ASP A 61 -11.86 19.61 0.90
CA ASP A 61 -12.97 18.77 1.34
C ASP A 61 -12.94 17.42 0.61
N VAL A 62 -12.82 16.33 1.37
CA VAL A 62 -12.77 14.96 0.88
C VAL A 62 -13.89 14.14 1.48
N ILE A 63 -14.24 13.00 0.88
CA ILE A 63 -15.16 12.03 1.49
C ILE A 63 -14.37 10.79 1.86
N VAL A 64 -14.48 10.35 3.12
CA VAL A 64 -13.67 9.29 3.71
C VAL A 64 -14.53 8.10 4.12
N TYR A 65 -14.14 6.92 3.69
CA TYR A 65 -14.76 5.65 4.10
C TYR A 65 -13.71 4.74 4.74
N PRO A 66 -13.72 4.57 6.08
CA PRO A 66 -12.83 3.65 6.76
C PRO A 66 -13.10 2.20 6.36
N THR A 67 -12.05 1.40 6.18
CA THR A 67 -12.09 -0.03 5.91
C THR A 67 -11.07 -0.77 6.77
N ALA A 68 -11.17 -2.10 6.85
CA ALA A 68 -10.30 -2.92 7.69
C ALA A 68 -9.10 -3.54 6.95
N SER A 69 -9.04 -3.42 5.62
CA SER A 69 -7.94 -3.99 4.82
C SER A 69 -7.71 -3.21 3.52
N GLY A 70 -6.48 -3.24 3.00
CA GLY A 70 -6.11 -2.63 1.73
C GLY A 70 -6.88 -3.23 0.55
N THR A 71 -7.03 -4.55 0.50
CA THR A 71 -7.84 -5.23 -0.53
C THR A 71 -9.28 -4.71 -0.56
N ALA A 72 -9.90 -4.49 0.62
CA ALA A 72 -11.23 -3.91 0.68
C ALA A 72 -11.25 -2.47 0.17
N ALA A 73 -10.24 -1.66 0.54
CA ALA A 73 -10.11 -0.29 0.06
C ALA A 73 -10.00 -0.24 -1.48
N ASN A 74 -9.10 -1.03 -2.05
CA ASN A 74 -8.89 -1.11 -3.50
C ASN A 74 -10.16 -1.60 -4.23
N ALA A 75 -10.68 -2.75 -3.85
CA ALA A 75 -11.82 -3.38 -4.53
C ALA A 75 -13.09 -2.49 -4.47
N LEU A 76 -13.36 -1.85 -3.34
CA LEU A 76 -14.49 -0.95 -3.17
C LEU A 76 -14.29 0.38 -3.90
N ALA A 77 -13.10 0.97 -3.84
CA ALA A 77 -12.78 2.18 -4.60
C ALA A 77 -12.96 1.96 -6.10
N LEU A 78 -12.39 0.88 -6.64
CA LEU A 78 -12.51 0.52 -8.04
C LEU A 78 -13.96 0.23 -8.44
N SER A 79 -14.74 -0.45 -7.57
CA SER A 79 -16.14 -0.75 -7.85
C SER A 79 -17.05 0.49 -7.86
N ALA A 80 -16.71 1.54 -7.12
CA ALA A 80 -17.44 2.81 -7.17
C ALA A 80 -17.25 3.54 -8.51
N MET A 81 -16.10 3.33 -9.17
CA MET A 81 -15.70 4.06 -10.36
C MET A 81 -15.89 3.29 -11.67
N THR A 82 -16.11 1.98 -11.61
CA THR A 82 -16.07 1.09 -12.77
C THR A 82 -17.42 0.41 -13.00
N PRO A 83 -18.02 0.51 -14.18
CA PRO A 83 -19.22 -0.27 -14.51
C PRO A 83 -18.85 -1.77 -14.68
N VAL A 84 -19.84 -2.65 -14.59
CA VAL A 84 -19.65 -4.12 -14.70
C VAL A 84 -18.99 -4.59 -16.01
N PHE A 85 -19.12 -3.81 -17.07
CA PHE A 85 -18.50 -4.03 -18.38
C PHE A 85 -17.26 -3.16 -18.60
N GLY A 86 -16.72 -2.57 -17.51
CA GLY A 86 -15.57 -1.69 -17.56
C GLY A 86 -14.24 -2.41 -17.64
N SER A 87 -13.18 -1.65 -17.90
CA SER A 87 -11.81 -2.10 -17.72
C SER A 87 -10.99 -1.14 -16.87
N ILE A 88 -10.04 -1.71 -16.14
CA ILE A 88 -9.15 -1.03 -15.21
C ILE A 88 -7.72 -1.31 -15.67
N TYR A 89 -6.98 -0.26 -16.01
CA TYR A 89 -5.58 -0.34 -16.41
C TYR A 89 -4.68 -0.24 -15.18
N CYS A 90 -3.72 -1.14 -15.05
CA CYS A 90 -2.78 -1.16 -13.94
C CYS A 90 -1.46 -1.81 -14.38
N HIS A 91 -0.38 -1.63 -13.63
CA HIS A 91 0.85 -2.37 -13.91
C HIS A 91 0.65 -3.88 -13.70
N LYS A 92 1.31 -4.73 -14.49
CA LYS A 92 1.16 -6.20 -14.43
C LYS A 92 1.50 -6.81 -13.06
N HIS A 93 2.39 -6.15 -12.30
CA HIS A 93 2.77 -6.56 -10.95
C HIS A 93 1.96 -5.85 -9.85
N SER A 94 1.00 -4.97 -10.21
CA SER A 94 0.20 -4.29 -9.19
C SER A 94 -0.56 -5.29 -8.31
N HIS A 95 -0.64 -4.98 -7.02
CA HIS A 95 -1.30 -5.83 -6.01
C HIS A 95 -2.72 -6.22 -6.41
N ILE A 96 -3.48 -5.30 -7.00
CA ILE A 96 -4.85 -5.55 -7.49
C ILE A 96 -4.89 -6.62 -8.59
N ASN A 97 -3.80 -6.81 -9.35
CA ASN A 97 -3.72 -7.80 -10.42
C ASN A 97 -3.18 -9.16 -9.94
N THR A 98 -2.29 -9.18 -8.93
CA THR A 98 -1.54 -10.39 -8.57
C THR A 98 -1.95 -10.98 -7.21
N ASP A 99 -2.28 -10.13 -6.22
CA ASP A 99 -2.33 -10.53 -4.80
C ASP A 99 -3.67 -10.26 -4.09
N GLU A 100 -4.75 -10.00 -4.85
CA GLU A 100 -6.09 -9.78 -4.28
C GLU A 100 -7.12 -10.85 -4.64
N CYS A 101 -6.67 -11.98 -5.19
CA CYS A 101 -7.51 -13.16 -5.45
C CYS A 101 -8.79 -12.84 -6.25
N GLY A 102 -8.73 -11.90 -7.22
CA GLY A 102 -9.86 -11.48 -8.02
C GLY A 102 -10.88 -10.60 -7.27
N ALA A 103 -10.51 -9.97 -6.15
CA ALA A 103 -11.41 -9.09 -5.42
C ALA A 103 -11.88 -7.88 -6.25
N PRO A 104 -11.01 -7.19 -7.02
CA PRO A 104 -11.46 -6.11 -7.90
C PRO A 104 -12.52 -6.56 -8.91
N GLU A 105 -12.31 -7.69 -9.59
CA GLU A 105 -13.26 -8.25 -10.55
C GLU A 105 -14.57 -8.66 -9.87
N PHE A 106 -14.49 -9.26 -8.68
CA PHE A 106 -15.67 -9.69 -7.94
C PHE A 106 -16.53 -8.49 -7.50
N TYR A 107 -15.92 -7.46 -6.89
CA TYR A 107 -16.67 -6.31 -6.37
C TYR A 107 -17.17 -5.36 -7.46
N THR A 108 -16.48 -5.27 -8.60
CA THR A 108 -16.96 -4.53 -9.78
C THR A 108 -18.08 -5.27 -10.52
N GLY A 109 -18.30 -6.56 -10.22
CA GLY A 109 -19.28 -7.40 -10.91
C GLY A 109 -18.78 -7.91 -12.27
N GLY A 110 -17.46 -7.98 -12.47
CA GLY A 110 -16.83 -8.58 -13.66
C GLY A 110 -16.04 -7.62 -14.53
N ALA A 111 -15.67 -6.43 -14.05
CA ALA A 111 -14.76 -5.55 -14.79
C ALA A 111 -13.41 -6.25 -15.05
N LYS A 112 -12.80 -5.94 -16.18
CA LYS A 112 -11.56 -6.58 -16.62
C LYS A 112 -10.35 -5.76 -16.15
N LEU A 113 -9.39 -6.39 -15.50
CA LEU A 113 -8.06 -5.81 -15.35
C LEU A 113 -7.30 -5.89 -16.67
N VAL A 114 -6.63 -4.81 -17.04
CA VAL A 114 -5.78 -4.69 -18.23
C VAL A 114 -4.36 -4.38 -17.75
N PRO A 115 -3.51 -5.43 -17.59
CA PRO A 115 -2.16 -5.25 -17.10
C PRO A 115 -1.27 -4.61 -18.16
N LEU A 116 -0.59 -3.52 -17.77
CA LEU A 116 0.44 -2.85 -18.56
C LEU A 116 1.82 -3.38 -18.15
N ASN A 117 2.78 -3.39 -19.08
CA ASN A 117 4.12 -3.90 -18.77
C ASN A 117 4.91 -2.90 -17.92
N GLY A 118 5.42 -1.86 -18.50
CA GLY A 118 6.24 -0.87 -17.82
C GLY A 118 7.58 -1.39 -17.31
N ILE A 119 8.30 -0.53 -16.60
CA ILE A 119 9.63 -0.80 -16.03
C ILE A 119 9.56 -0.60 -14.52
N ASN A 120 10.13 -1.53 -13.76
CA ASN A 120 10.24 -1.44 -12.30
C ASN A 120 8.89 -1.13 -11.59
N GLY A 121 7.82 -1.78 -12.00
CA GLY A 121 6.51 -1.59 -11.37
C GLY A 121 5.77 -0.32 -11.81
N LYS A 122 6.35 0.48 -12.71
CA LYS A 122 5.78 1.74 -13.23
C LYS A 122 5.54 1.64 -14.74
N PHE A 123 4.47 2.26 -15.20
CA PHE A 123 4.18 2.44 -16.63
C PHE A 123 4.18 3.94 -16.99
N THR A 124 4.34 4.25 -18.27
CA THR A 124 4.39 5.62 -18.78
C THR A 124 3.05 6.07 -19.37
N PRO A 125 2.83 7.39 -19.56
CA PRO A 125 1.67 7.91 -20.30
C PRO A 125 1.53 7.35 -21.70
N GLU A 126 2.65 7.11 -22.40
CA GLU A 126 2.68 6.56 -23.75
C GLU A 126 2.17 5.11 -23.75
N GLU A 127 2.72 4.29 -22.84
CA GLU A 127 2.28 2.89 -22.70
C GLU A 127 0.80 2.79 -22.32
N LEU A 128 0.32 3.67 -21.43
CA LEU A 128 -1.10 3.76 -21.10
C LEU A 128 -1.93 4.10 -22.36
N SER A 129 -1.55 5.14 -23.09
CA SER A 129 -2.28 5.63 -24.26
C SER A 129 -2.36 4.59 -25.38
N GLU A 130 -1.27 3.84 -25.62
CA GLU A 130 -1.21 2.77 -26.63
C GLU A 130 -2.14 1.59 -26.30
N ASN A 131 -2.46 1.38 -25.04
CA ASN A 131 -3.31 0.28 -24.58
C ASN A 131 -4.78 0.67 -24.39
N ILE A 132 -5.12 1.96 -24.32
CA ILE A 132 -6.51 2.41 -24.24
C ILE A 132 -7.18 2.26 -25.62
N GLY A 133 -8.22 1.44 -25.68
CA GLY A 133 -8.94 1.20 -26.94
C GLY A 133 -10.33 0.61 -26.72
N GLY A 134 -11.05 0.43 -27.83
CA GLY A 134 -12.37 -0.19 -27.81
C GLY A 134 -13.53 0.69 -27.32
N VAL A 135 -13.32 2.00 -27.16
CA VAL A 135 -14.36 2.95 -26.73
C VAL A 135 -15.55 2.91 -27.67
N GLY A 136 -16.76 2.66 -27.15
CA GLY A 136 -18.00 2.57 -27.91
C GLY A 136 -18.19 1.30 -28.73
N ILE A 137 -17.20 0.37 -28.76
CA ILE A 137 -17.33 -0.90 -29.45
C ILE A 137 -18.01 -1.89 -28.50
N VAL A 138 -19.22 -2.36 -28.85
CA VAL A 138 -20.06 -3.24 -28.00
C VAL A 138 -19.42 -4.61 -27.68
N HIS A 139 -18.42 -5.02 -28.44
CA HIS A 139 -17.69 -6.28 -28.23
C HIS A 139 -16.49 -6.14 -27.24
N HIS A 140 -16.19 -4.92 -26.79
CA HIS A 140 -15.04 -4.63 -25.93
C HIS A 140 -15.48 -4.12 -24.57
N THR A 141 -14.71 -4.47 -23.52
CA THR A 141 -14.85 -3.79 -22.23
C THR A 141 -14.53 -2.31 -22.38
N GLN A 142 -15.24 -1.47 -21.63
CA GLN A 142 -15.11 -0.02 -21.79
C GLN A 142 -14.06 0.54 -20.84
N PRO A 143 -13.02 1.22 -21.34
CA PRO A 143 -12.04 1.91 -20.49
C PRO A 143 -12.72 2.74 -19.43
N SER A 144 -12.31 2.61 -18.16
CA SER A 144 -13.00 3.25 -17.05
C SER A 144 -12.08 3.86 -16.00
N VAL A 145 -11.04 3.13 -15.58
CA VAL A 145 -10.13 3.54 -14.50
C VAL A 145 -8.70 3.21 -14.85
N VAL A 146 -7.78 4.07 -14.43
CA VAL A 146 -6.35 3.80 -14.36
C VAL A 146 -5.95 3.75 -12.89
N SER A 147 -5.18 2.74 -12.49
CA SER A 147 -4.72 2.55 -11.12
C SER A 147 -3.19 2.45 -11.08
N ILE A 148 -2.56 3.31 -10.27
CA ILE A 148 -1.13 3.22 -9.93
C ILE A 148 -0.97 2.78 -8.48
N THR A 149 0.18 2.21 -8.13
CA THR A 149 0.53 1.87 -6.74
C THR A 149 1.65 2.80 -6.25
N GLN A 150 1.45 3.42 -5.10
CA GLN A 150 2.41 4.35 -4.49
C GLN A 150 2.71 3.93 -3.04
N LEU A 151 3.93 3.41 -2.70
CA LEU A 151 5.00 3.08 -3.67
C LEU A 151 4.68 1.79 -4.43
N CYS A 152 5.29 1.61 -5.59
CA CYS A 152 5.02 0.44 -6.43
C CYS A 152 5.66 -0.85 -5.87
N GLU A 153 5.32 -1.99 -6.44
CA GLU A 153 5.67 -3.32 -5.92
C GLU A 153 7.18 -3.63 -5.96
N THR A 154 7.97 -2.85 -6.68
CA THR A 154 9.45 -2.92 -6.68
C THR A 154 10.10 -2.04 -5.60
N GLY A 155 9.30 -1.28 -4.86
CA GLY A 155 9.77 -0.34 -3.84
C GLY A 155 10.14 1.05 -4.38
N GLU A 156 10.00 1.29 -5.69
CA GLU A 156 10.21 2.61 -6.30
C GLU A 156 8.99 3.52 -6.11
N VAL A 157 9.22 4.82 -6.22
CA VAL A 157 8.21 5.86 -6.02
C VAL A 157 7.94 6.56 -7.35
N TYR A 158 6.67 6.72 -7.73
CA TYR A 158 6.29 7.63 -8.80
C TYR A 158 6.58 9.06 -8.37
N GLN A 159 7.34 9.81 -9.18
CA GLN A 159 7.57 11.23 -8.96
C GLN A 159 6.28 12.03 -9.24
N LEU A 160 6.17 13.24 -8.70
CA LEU A 160 4.95 14.06 -8.84
C LEU A 160 4.62 14.37 -10.30
N ASP A 161 5.63 14.61 -11.13
CA ASP A 161 5.48 14.84 -12.56
C ASP A 161 5.08 13.57 -13.32
N GLU A 162 5.56 12.38 -12.93
CA GLU A 162 5.11 11.10 -13.48
C GLU A 162 3.62 10.87 -13.17
N ILE A 163 3.20 11.10 -11.91
CA ILE A 163 1.78 10.99 -11.51
C ILE A 163 0.91 11.95 -12.32
N ALA A 164 1.34 13.22 -12.44
CA ALA A 164 0.61 14.24 -13.16
C ALA A 164 0.46 13.89 -14.65
N ALA A 165 1.51 13.42 -15.30
CA ALA A 165 1.49 13.04 -16.71
C ALA A 165 0.58 11.84 -16.99
N ILE A 166 0.60 10.81 -16.13
CA ILE A 166 -0.31 9.66 -16.23
C ILE A 166 -1.76 10.13 -15.99
N SER A 167 -1.99 11.00 -15.00
CA SER A 167 -3.31 11.53 -14.69
C SER A 167 -3.87 12.38 -15.83
N GLU A 168 -3.03 13.22 -16.45
CA GLU A 168 -3.43 14.02 -17.64
C GLU A 168 -3.86 13.09 -18.78
N THR A 169 -3.06 12.07 -19.10
CA THR A 169 -3.41 11.06 -20.12
C THR A 169 -4.71 10.35 -19.77
N THR A 170 -4.89 9.96 -18.52
CA THR A 170 -6.11 9.31 -18.00
C THR A 170 -7.33 10.18 -18.23
N HIS A 171 -7.28 11.45 -17.81
CA HIS A 171 -8.39 12.37 -17.92
C HIS A 171 -8.68 12.80 -19.36
N ASN A 172 -7.67 12.92 -20.23
CA ASN A 172 -7.84 13.17 -21.65
C ASN A 172 -8.63 12.07 -22.38
N HIS A 173 -8.60 10.85 -21.83
CA HIS A 173 -9.42 9.72 -22.29
C HIS A 173 -10.76 9.59 -21.53
N ASN A 174 -11.13 10.56 -20.69
CA ASN A 174 -12.32 10.55 -19.83
C ASN A 174 -12.35 9.37 -18.83
N LEU A 175 -11.20 8.85 -18.42
CA LEU A 175 -11.06 7.83 -17.38
C LEU A 175 -10.88 8.49 -16.00
N LYS A 176 -11.01 7.68 -14.94
CA LYS A 176 -10.78 8.10 -13.56
C LYS A 176 -9.43 7.58 -13.08
N MET A 177 -8.79 8.32 -12.17
CA MET A 177 -7.46 7.99 -11.66
C MET A 177 -7.54 7.51 -10.22
N HIS A 178 -7.11 6.27 -9.98
CA HIS A 178 -6.98 5.64 -8.66
C HIS A 178 -5.52 5.51 -8.25
N MET A 179 -5.26 5.70 -6.95
CA MET A 179 -3.96 5.38 -6.35
C MET A 179 -4.15 4.34 -5.25
N ASP A 180 -3.50 3.19 -5.38
CA ASP A 180 -3.25 2.29 -4.27
C ASP A 180 -2.12 2.88 -3.42
N GLY A 181 -2.46 3.36 -2.25
CA GLY A 181 -1.56 3.96 -1.28
C GLY A 181 -1.27 3.06 -0.09
N ALA A 182 -1.13 1.74 -0.28
CA ALA A 182 -0.83 0.80 0.81
C ALA A 182 0.39 1.21 1.65
N ARG A 183 1.36 1.92 1.02
CA ARG A 183 2.53 2.54 1.68
C ARG A 183 2.62 4.04 1.41
N PHE A 184 1.48 4.71 1.38
CA PHE A 184 1.36 6.14 1.09
C PHE A 184 2.32 7.01 1.91
N ALA A 185 2.39 6.77 3.23
CA ALA A 185 3.26 7.53 4.12
C ALA A 185 4.75 7.37 3.77
N ASN A 186 5.18 6.16 3.38
CA ASN A 186 6.57 5.89 3.01
C ASN A 186 6.96 6.63 1.72
N ALA A 187 6.09 6.59 0.71
CA ALA A 187 6.28 7.34 -0.53
C ALA A 187 6.28 8.86 -0.30
N LEU A 188 5.34 9.35 0.50
CA LEU A 188 5.23 10.77 0.83
C LEU A 188 6.51 11.32 1.48
N VAL A 189 7.05 10.58 2.45
CA VAL A 189 8.31 10.94 3.12
C VAL A 189 9.50 10.88 2.16
N SER A 190 9.52 9.92 1.25
CA SER A 190 10.56 9.80 0.23
C SER A 190 10.58 10.98 -0.72
N LEU A 191 9.40 11.41 -1.18
CA LEU A 191 9.25 12.56 -2.09
C LEU A 191 9.48 13.91 -1.39
N GLY A 192 9.29 14.00 -0.08
CA GLY A 192 9.26 15.26 0.64
C GLY A 192 8.11 16.17 0.23
N ALA A 193 7.03 15.60 -0.29
CA ALA A 193 5.85 16.29 -0.79
C ALA A 193 4.75 16.41 0.27
N THR A 194 3.76 17.27 0.03
CA THR A 194 2.53 17.27 0.82
C THR A 194 1.55 16.19 0.33
N PRO A 195 0.63 15.71 1.19
CA PRO A 195 -0.42 14.78 0.78
C PRO A 195 -1.25 15.27 -0.41
N ALA A 196 -1.54 16.56 -0.43
CA ALA A 196 -2.29 17.21 -1.52
C ALA A 196 -1.52 17.20 -2.86
N GLU A 197 -0.21 17.46 -2.83
CA GLU A 197 0.65 17.41 -4.02
C GLU A 197 0.76 16.01 -4.60
N MET A 198 0.94 14.98 -3.73
CA MET A 198 1.06 13.60 -4.19
C MET A 198 -0.29 13.00 -4.66
N THR A 199 -1.41 13.68 -4.44
CA THR A 199 -2.73 13.16 -4.78
C THR A 199 -3.49 14.07 -5.75
N TRP A 200 -4.51 14.78 -5.27
CA TRP A 200 -5.46 15.48 -6.12
C TRP A 200 -4.84 16.64 -6.93
N LYS A 201 -3.77 17.27 -6.42
CA LYS A 201 -3.02 18.28 -7.19
C LYS A 201 -2.26 17.68 -8.37
N SER A 202 -1.88 16.40 -8.29
CA SER A 202 -1.31 15.60 -9.40
C SER A 202 -2.38 14.82 -10.17
N GLY A 203 -3.67 15.03 -9.91
CA GLY A 203 -4.78 14.49 -10.69
C GLY A 203 -5.37 13.17 -10.18
N ILE A 204 -5.03 12.70 -8.98
CA ILE A 204 -5.67 11.52 -8.38
C ILE A 204 -7.11 11.85 -8.00
N ASP A 205 -8.05 10.99 -8.41
CA ASP A 205 -9.48 11.13 -8.11
C ASP A 205 -9.88 10.41 -6.82
N VAL A 206 -9.30 9.22 -6.60
CA VAL A 206 -9.58 8.36 -5.43
C VAL A 206 -8.31 7.69 -4.94
N LEU A 207 -8.13 7.68 -3.61
CA LEU A 207 -6.98 7.08 -2.94
C LEU A 207 -7.45 5.94 -2.02
N SER A 208 -6.81 4.78 -2.11
CA SER A 208 -6.80 3.77 -1.05
C SER A 208 -5.67 4.10 -0.09
N PHE A 209 -6.00 4.73 1.05
CA PHE A 209 -5.02 5.19 2.03
C PHE A 209 -4.63 4.09 3.00
N GLY A 210 -3.35 3.71 3.02
CA GLY A 210 -2.80 2.65 3.85
C GLY A 210 -2.32 3.13 5.22
N ALA A 211 -2.72 2.43 6.30
CA ALA A 211 -2.25 2.71 7.65
C ALA A 211 -1.80 1.45 8.42
N THR A 212 -2.34 0.28 8.10
CA THR A 212 -2.02 -0.98 8.79
C THR A 212 -0.52 -1.28 8.78
N LYS A 213 0.13 -1.19 7.63
CA LYS A 213 1.56 -1.49 7.46
C LYS A 213 2.48 -0.55 8.23
N ASN A 214 1.99 0.63 8.61
CA ASN A 214 2.79 1.69 9.22
C ASN A 214 2.37 2.03 10.67
N GLY A 215 1.68 1.12 11.35
CA GLY A 215 1.43 1.21 12.80
C GLY A 215 -0.02 1.13 13.25
N CYS A 216 -0.99 0.86 12.36
CA CYS A 216 -2.34 0.46 12.75
C CYS A 216 -2.47 -1.07 12.89
N ILE A 217 -3.58 -1.55 13.47
CA ILE A 217 -3.89 -2.98 13.57
C ILE A 217 -4.57 -3.46 12.28
N ALA A 218 -5.66 -2.80 11.90
CA ALA A 218 -6.49 -3.12 10.73
C ALA A 218 -7.33 -1.87 10.41
N ALA A 219 -6.72 -0.90 9.76
CA ALA A 219 -7.34 0.37 9.44
C ALA A 219 -6.73 0.96 8.16
N GLU A 220 -7.61 1.16 7.19
CA GLU A 220 -7.35 1.78 5.90
C GLU A 220 -8.49 2.75 5.61
N ALA A 221 -8.37 3.60 4.60
CA ALA A 221 -9.46 4.47 4.18
C ALA A 221 -9.55 4.58 2.66
N ILE A 222 -10.78 4.69 2.15
CA ILE A 222 -11.02 5.14 0.78
C ILE A 222 -11.29 6.63 0.84
N ILE A 223 -10.51 7.42 0.11
CA ILE A 223 -10.59 8.88 0.11
C ILE A 223 -10.96 9.36 -1.28
N PHE A 224 -12.11 10.01 -1.40
CA PHE A 224 -12.60 10.60 -2.64
C PHE A 224 -12.30 12.10 -2.67
N PHE A 225 -11.52 12.51 -3.65
CA PHE A 225 -11.25 13.94 -3.95
C PHE A 225 -12.33 14.54 -4.84
N LYS A 226 -13.18 13.70 -5.45
CA LYS A 226 -14.36 14.06 -6.27
C LYS A 226 -15.60 13.41 -5.68
N PRO A 227 -16.47 14.15 -4.96
CA PRO A 227 -17.65 13.60 -4.27
C PRO A 227 -18.60 12.83 -5.18
N GLU A 228 -18.71 13.23 -6.44
CA GLU A 228 -19.57 12.58 -7.45
C GLU A 228 -19.15 11.13 -7.77
N LEU A 229 -17.94 10.73 -7.45
CA LEU A 229 -17.45 9.37 -7.67
C LEU A 229 -17.84 8.38 -6.56
N VAL A 230 -18.37 8.84 -5.44
CA VAL A 230 -18.84 7.97 -4.33
C VAL A 230 -19.94 7.02 -4.79
N GLY A 231 -20.87 7.51 -5.61
CA GLY A 231 -21.93 6.69 -6.21
C GLY A 231 -22.67 5.81 -5.20
N ASN A 232 -22.66 4.50 -5.46
CA ASN A 232 -23.33 3.49 -4.64
C ASN A 232 -22.44 2.87 -3.54
N LEU A 233 -21.28 3.45 -3.25
CA LEU A 233 -20.31 2.89 -2.31
C LEU A 233 -20.90 2.52 -0.93
N PRO A 234 -21.76 3.33 -0.27
CA PRO A 234 -22.35 2.95 1.02
C PRO A 234 -23.11 1.63 0.97
N PHE A 235 -23.83 1.37 -0.11
CA PHE A 235 -24.56 0.10 -0.30
C PHE A 235 -23.57 -1.05 -0.57
N LEU A 236 -22.52 -0.81 -1.35
CA LEU A 236 -21.46 -1.81 -1.60
C LEU A 236 -20.73 -2.17 -0.33
N MET A 237 -20.37 -1.21 0.52
CA MET A 237 -19.76 -1.45 1.83
C MET A 237 -20.66 -2.31 2.74
N LYS A 238 -21.96 -2.00 2.78
CA LYS A 238 -22.89 -2.81 3.57
C LYS A 238 -23.02 -4.23 3.03
N ARG A 239 -23.20 -4.36 1.72
CA ARG A 239 -23.35 -5.66 1.04
C ARG A 239 -22.12 -6.55 1.19
N SER A 240 -20.94 -5.96 1.15
CA SER A 240 -19.63 -6.65 1.25
C SER A 240 -19.18 -6.93 2.70
N GLY A 241 -19.94 -6.47 3.72
CA GLY A 241 -19.58 -6.63 5.12
C GLY A 241 -18.53 -5.64 5.65
N HIS A 242 -18.16 -4.63 4.87
CA HIS A 242 -17.18 -3.62 5.28
C HIS A 242 -17.77 -2.40 5.98
N LEU A 243 -19.08 -2.25 6.05
CA LEU A 243 -19.75 -1.30 6.94
C LEU A 243 -19.84 -1.90 8.35
N LEU A 244 -18.79 -1.74 9.13
CA LEU A 244 -18.67 -2.30 10.47
C LEU A 244 -19.62 -1.60 11.44
N SER A 245 -20.30 -2.38 12.32
CA SER A 245 -21.21 -1.80 13.33
C SER A 245 -20.47 -0.89 14.32
N LYS A 246 -19.26 -1.24 14.71
CA LYS A 246 -18.39 -0.46 15.59
C LYS A 246 -17.28 0.20 14.81
N MET A 247 -17.63 1.00 13.78
CA MET A 247 -16.68 1.67 12.89
C MET A 247 -15.74 2.59 13.68
N ARG A 248 -16.19 3.11 14.83
CA ARG A 248 -15.35 3.96 15.70
C ARG A 248 -13.97 3.37 16.01
N PHE A 249 -13.82 2.03 16.07
CA PHE A 249 -12.52 1.43 16.34
C PHE A 249 -11.56 1.48 15.15
N VAL A 250 -12.08 1.49 13.92
CA VAL A 250 -11.26 1.73 12.72
C VAL A 250 -10.94 3.23 12.62
N SER A 251 -11.95 4.07 12.79
CA SER A 251 -11.80 5.53 12.69
C SER A 251 -10.84 6.10 13.74
N ALA A 252 -10.88 5.60 14.99
CA ALA A 252 -9.98 6.03 16.06
C ALA A 252 -8.52 5.67 15.75
N GLN A 253 -8.25 4.50 15.15
CA GLN A 253 -6.91 4.12 14.72
C GLN A 253 -6.38 5.10 13.68
N LEU A 254 -7.17 5.37 12.64
CA LEU A 254 -6.80 6.30 11.57
C LEU A 254 -6.59 7.71 12.12
N GLU A 255 -7.50 8.20 12.98
CA GLU A 255 -7.40 9.52 13.57
C GLU A 255 -6.10 9.67 14.39
N ALA A 256 -5.77 8.69 15.23
CA ALA A 256 -4.51 8.70 15.99
C ALA A 256 -3.28 8.64 15.07
N TYR A 257 -3.34 7.81 14.05
CA TYR A 257 -2.27 7.59 13.08
C TYR A 257 -1.90 8.87 12.32
N ILE A 258 -2.91 9.62 11.84
CA ILE A 258 -2.68 10.86 11.09
C ILE A 258 -2.48 12.11 11.99
N SER A 259 -2.65 11.97 13.30
CA SER A 259 -2.46 13.07 14.25
C SER A 259 -1.00 13.18 14.71
N ASN A 260 -0.55 14.42 14.99
CA ASN A 260 0.76 14.70 15.58
C ASN A 260 1.93 14.04 14.80
N ASP A 261 1.82 13.96 13.49
CA ASP A 261 2.82 13.37 12.57
C ASP A 261 3.23 11.92 12.89
N VAL A 262 2.41 11.16 13.61
CA VAL A 262 2.70 9.75 13.94
C VAL A 262 3.02 8.94 12.68
N TRP A 263 2.20 9.04 11.66
CA TRP A 263 2.36 8.34 10.38
C TRP A 263 3.64 8.73 9.62
N LEU A 264 3.99 10.01 9.63
CA LEU A 264 5.21 10.51 8.98
C LEU A 264 6.46 10.11 9.75
N ARG A 265 6.42 10.17 11.09
CA ARG A 265 7.49 9.71 11.97
C ARG A 265 7.78 8.22 11.76
N ASN A 266 6.73 7.39 11.75
CA ASN A 266 6.82 5.96 11.55
C ASN A 266 7.41 5.62 10.17
N ALA A 267 6.90 6.24 9.12
CA ALA A 267 7.40 6.06 7.75
C ALA A 267 8.85 6.53 7.58
N LYS A 268 9.20 7.69 8.14
CA LYS A 268 10.58 8.21 8.12
C LYS A 268 11.55 7.25 8.78
N HIS A 269 11.15 6.65 9.89
CA HIS A 269 11.96 5.65 10.59
C HIS A 269 12.11 4.37 9.73
N ALA A 270 11.02 3.84 9.16
CA ALA A 270 11.05 2.66 8.31
C ALA A 270 11.94 2.88 7.08
N ASN A 271 11.79 4.02 6.38
CA ASN A 271 12.63 4.38 5.23
C ASN A 271 14.11 4.48 5.61
N LYS A 272 14.43 5.09 6.78
CA LYS A 272 15.80 5.15 7.28
C LYS A 272 16.40 3.76 7.51
N MET A 273 15.63 2.83 8.06
CA MET A 273 16.09 1.44 8.27
C MET A 273 16.22 0.68 6.95
N GLY A 274 15.31 0.89 6.00
CA GLY A 274 15.42 0.36 4.63
C GLY A 274 16.69 0.86 3.93
N LYS A 275 16.96 2.15 3.97
CA LYS A 275 18.17 2.74 3.42
C LYS A 275 19.45 2.16 4.05
N LYS A 276 19.49 2.06 5.39
CA LYS A 276 20.64 1.47 6.09
C LYS A 276 20.85 0.02 5.69
N LEU A 277 19.78 -0.76 5.54
CA LEU A 277 19.86 -2.15 5.08
C LEU A 277 20.40 -2.24 3.66
N SER A 278 19.87 -1.43 2.77
CA SER A 278 20.30 -1.35 1.36
C SER A 278 21.78 -0.99 1.22
N GLU A 279 22.24 0.05 1.94
CA GLU A 279 23.65 0.45 1.95
C GLU A 279 24.56 -0.69 2.47
N GLY A 280 24.15 -1.37 3.53
CA GLY A 280 24.88 -2.52 4.07
C GLY A 280 24.95 -3.69 3.11
N LEU A 281 23.86 -4.02 2.41
CA LEU A 281 23.83 -5.08 1.40
C LEU A 281 24.70 -4.72 0.19
N ASN A 282 24.62 -3.48 -0.28
CA ASN A 282 25.40 -2.99 -1.43
C ASN A 282 26.92 -2.96 -1.17
N SER A 283 27.34 -2.93 0.09
CA SER A 283 28.76 -3.05 0.46
C SER A 283 29.33 -4.46 0.30
N ASN A 284 28.49 -5.48 0.12
CA ASN A 284 28.88 -6.87 -0.08
C ASN A 284 28.97 -7.17 -1.58
N GLN A 285 30.16 -7.50 -2.08
CA GLN A 285 30.44 -7.76 -3.50
C GLN A 285 29.66 -8.95 -4.09
N ASN A 286 29.13 -9.84 -3.25
CA ASN A 286 28.36 -11.01 -3.67
C ASN A 286 26.85 -10.74 -3.75
N ILE A 287 26.38 -9.55 -3.38
CA ILE A 287 24.97 -9.17 -3.34
C ILE A 287 24.72 -8.03 -4.34
N GLU A 288 23.70 -8.16 -5.15
CA GLU A 288 23.26 -7.16 -6.11
C GLU A 288 21.88 -6.65 -5.68
N LEU A 289 21.71 -5.34 -5.58
CA LEU A 289 20.36 -4.75 -5.43
C LEU A 289 19.62 -4.88 -6.76
N ALA A 290 18.43 -5.49 -6.71
CA ALA A 290 17.64 -5.73 -7.92
C ALA A 290 16.93 -4.45 -8.42
N TYR A 291 16.59 -3.55 -7.48
CA TYR A 291 15.91 -2.28 -7.74
C TYR A 291 16.50 -1.18 -6.83
N PRO A 292 16.35 0.10 -7.20
CA PRO A 292 16.65 1.22 -6.32
C PRO A 292 15.83 1.13 -5.01
N THR A 293 16.47 1.47 -3.88
CA THR A 293 15.77 1.54 -2.59
C THR A 293 15.35 2.97 -2.32
N GLU A 294 14.11 3.30 -2.60
CA GLU A 294 13.56 4.65 -2.46
C GLU A 294 12.74 4.86 -1.19
N ALA A 295 12.33 3.75 -0.54
CA ALA A 295 11.56 3.78 0.70
C ALA A 295 11.99 2.66 1.67
N ASN A 296 11.04 1.90 2.21
CA ASN A 296 11.30 0.88 3.24
C ASN A 296 11.47 -0.55 2.71
N GLU A 297 11.32 -0.76 1.40
CA GLU A 297 11.48 -2.07 0.76
C GLU A 297 12.83 -2.16 0.07
N VAL A 298 13.51 -3.29 0.26
CA VAL A 298 14.82 -3.58 -0.32
C VAL A 298 14.76 -4.90 -1.06
N PHE A 299 15.08 -4.89 -2.33
CA PHE A 299 15.11 -6.08 -3.17
C PHE A 299 16.55 -6.41 -3.53
N ALA A 300 17.01 -7.61 -3.16
CA ALA A 300 18.39 -8.03 -3.38
C ALA A 300 18.48 -9.46 -3.90
N LYS A 301 19.46 -9.70 -4.78
CA LYS A 301 19.81 -11.03 -5.28
C LYS A 301 20.89 -11.61 -4.37
N PHE A 302 20.60 -12.72 -3.73
CA PHE A 302 21.52 -13.39 -2.82
C PHE A 302 22.07 -14.67 -3.44
N PRO A 303 23.37 -14.97 -3.28
CA PRO A 303 23.91 -16.29 -3.55
C PRO A 303 23.22 -17.36 -2.69
N LYS A 304 23.01 -18.53 -3.27
CA LYS A 304 22.36 -19.66 -2.58
C LYS A 304 22.97 -20.00 -1.21
N PRO A 305 24.31 -20.00 -1.00
CA PRO A 305 24.88 -20.26 0.33
C PRO A 305 24.48 -19.24 1.40
N ILE A 306 24.30 -17.97 1.02
CA ILE A 306 23.83 -16.92 1.94
C ILE A 306 22.38 -17.18 2.33
N ILE A 307 21.51 -17.53 1.37
CA ILE A 307 20.10 -17.87 1.63
C ILE A 307 19.98 -19.07 2.55
N GLU A 308 20.73 -20.15 2.28
CA GLU A 308 20.75 -21.34 3.13
C GLU A 308 21.20 -21.02 4.55
N HIS A 309 22.21 -20.15 4.69
CA HIS A 309 22.68 -19.70 5.99
C HIS A 309 21.61 -18.86 6.72
N LEU A 310 21.02 -17.87 6.08
CA LEU A 310 19.95 -17.05 6.65
C LEU A 310 18.75 -17.90 7.10
N ASN A 311 18.35 -18.88 6.29
CA ASN A 311 17.30 -19.83 6.66
C ASN A 311 17.71 -20.68 7.88
N SER A 312 18.97 -21.11 7.99
CA SER A 312 19.49 -21.84 9.16
C SER A 312 19.52 -20.97 10.42
N GLU A 313 19.67 -19.65 10.28
CA GLU A 313 19.58 -18.67 11.35
C GLU A 313 18.13 -18.27 11.68
N GLY A 314 17.15 -18.84 10.96
CA GLY A 314 15.72 -18.68 11.21
C GLY A 314 15.05 -17.55 10.42
N TYR A 315 15.77 -16.87 9.53
CA TYR A 315 15.14 -15.93 8.59
C TYR A 315 14.51 -16.72 7.44
N LYS A 316 13.24 -16.41 7.12
CA LYS A 316 12.61 -16.98 5.92
C LYS A 316 12.89 -16.05 4.75
N MET A 317 13.75 -16.49 3.85
CA MET A 317 14.09 -15.78 2.62
C MET A 317 13.41 -16.45 1.43
N ASN A 318 12.35 -15.83 0.93
CA ASN A 318 11.68 -16.29 -0.28
C ASN A 318 12.24 -15.53 -1.48
N GLN A 319 12.72 -16.25 -2.49
CA GLN A 319 13.20 -15.68 -3.76
C GLN A 319 12.07 -15.52 -4.81
N GLU A 320 10.83 -15.61 -4.40
CA GLU A 320 9.68 -15.71 -5.31
C GLU A 320 9.08 -14.36 -5.72
N GLU A 321 9.66 -13.25 -5.27
CA GLU A 321 9.17 -11.92 -5.60
C GLU A 321 9.61 -11.51 -7.02
N LEU A 322 8.70 -10.92 -7.78
CA LEU A 322 8.95 -10.30 -9.08
C LEU A 322 9.72 -11.20 -10.07
N ASP A 323 9.11 -12.29 -10.49
CA ASP A 323 9.67 -13.31 -11.41
C ASP A 323 10.79 -14.19 -10.80
N GLY A 324 10.84 -14.34 -9.47
CA GLY A 324 11.80 -15.21 -8.78
C GLY A 324 13.24 -14.71 -8.79
N LYS A 325 13.47 -13.41 -9.06
CA LYS A 325 14.80 -12.85 -9.27
C LYS A 325 15.42 -12.21 -8.04
N ALA A 326 14.64 -11.88 -7.03
CA ALA A 326 15.11 -11.18 -5.85
C ALA A 326 14.41 -11.64 -4.57
N VAL A 327 15.09 -11.45 -3.45
CA VAL A 327 14.51 -11.54 -2.11
C VAL A 327 14.06 -10.14 -1.72
N ARG A 328 12.80 -10.00 -1.30
CA ARG A 328 12.29 -8.77 -0.72
C ARG A 328 12.57 -8.74 0.79
N LEU A 329 13.13 -7.64 1.26
CA LEU A 329 13.32 -7.33 2.66
C LEU A 329 12.61 -6.02 2.97
N VAL A 330 11.77 -6.01 4.01
CA VAL A 330 10.95 -4.83 4.35
C VAL A 330 11.28 -4.36 5.76
N ALA A 331 11.65 -3.09 5.90
CA ALA A 331 11.78 -2.44 7.20
C ALA A 331 10.43 -1.90 7.65
N ALA A 332 9.98 -2.26 8.85
CA ALA A 332 8.75 -1.78 9.45
C ALA A 332 8.99 -0.52 10.31
N TRP A 333 7.92 0.14 10.70
CA TRP A 333 7.94 1.32 11.57
C TRP A 333 8.66 1.11 12.91
N ASN A 334 8.75 -0.14 13.39
CA ASN A 334 9.38 -0.50 14.68
C ASN A 334 10.71 -1.28 14.50
N THR A 335 11.23 -1.40 13.27
CA THR A 335 12.51 -2.05 13.00
C THR A 335 13.64 -1.33 13.74
N GLN A 336 14.39 -2.05 14.60
CA GLN A 336 15.50 -1.45 15.33
C GLN A 336 16.79 -1.46 14.49
N GLU A 337 17.65 -0.48 14.71
CA GLU A 337 18.96 -0.43 14.06
C GLU A 337 19.80 -1.67 14.37
N SER A 338 19.68 -2.21 15.59
CA SER A 338 20.30 -3.47 16.00
C SER A 338 19.83 -4.67 15.18
N ASP A 339 18.58 -4.68 14.72
CA ASP A 339 18.06 -5.76 13.88
C ASP A 339 18.70 -5.73 12.48
N VAL A 340 18.86 -4.55 11.91
CA VAL A 340 19.57 -4.34 10.64
C VAL A 340 21.02 -4.78 10.75
N ASN A 341 21.72 -4.32 11.78
CA ASN A 341 23.12 -4.68 12.01
C ASN A 341 23.29 -6.19 12.19
N GLN A 342 22.41 -6.86 12.95
CA GLN A 342 22.44 -8.30 13.14
C GLN A 342 22.25 -9.07 11.83
N LEU A 343 21.30 -8.64 10.98
CA LEU A 343 21.08 -9.27 9.67
C LEU A 343 22.33 -9.15 8.79
N LEU A 344 22.91 -7.94 8.69
CA LEU A 344 24.12 -7.68 7.91
C LEU A 344 25.33 -8.48 8.43
N GLU A 345 25.49 -8.60 9.75
CA GLU A 345 26.55 -9.41 10.36
C GLU A 345 26.41 -10.89 9.97
N ILE A 346 25.21 -11.46 10.06
CA ILE A 346 24.94 -12.85 9.65
C ILE A 346 25.27 -13.06 8.17
N ILE A 347 24.88 -12.11 7.31
CA ILE A 347 25.19 -12.15 5.88
C ILE A 347 26.72 -12.17 5.65
N SER A 348 27.47 -11.34 6.39
CA SER A 348 28.92 -11.21 6.23
C SER A 348 29.71 -12.47 6.60
N GLN A 349 29.15 -13.38 7.42
CA GLN A 349 29.79 -14.64 7.82
C GLN A 349 29.91 -15.68 6.71
N LYS A 350 29.30 -15.42 5.54
CA LYS A 350 29.28 -16.34 4.38
C LYS A 350 29.79 -15.70 3.09
N ASN A 351 30.62 -14.67 3.22
CA ASN A 351 31.32 -14.03 2.08
C ASN A 351 32.44 -14.92 1.53
#